data_f0c5396faf4fb3212e234f5274bfbdce
#
_entry.id   f0c5396faf4fb3212e234f5274bfbdce
#
_cell.length_a   1.000
_cell.length_b   1.000
_cell.length_c   1.000
_cell.angle_alpha   90.00
_cell.angle_beta   90.00
_cell.angle_gamma   90.00
#
_symmetry.space_group_name_H-M   'P 1'
#
loop_
_entity.id
_entity.type
_entity.pdbx_description
1 polymer ?
#
loop_
_entity_poly.entity_id
_entity_poly.type
_entity_poly.pdbx_seq_one_letter_code
_entity_poly.pdbx_strand_id
1 'polypeptide(L)'
;FGMGGVAKEKTQPKLVKLLGPDLEVIGEFGEPLDYGDEMTNRIGNSWYFDVDAEDHICLCFVYQNRVERYSPEGRLLWRADRELDYSTKLIEKGRQEVTANSTRYYAPKLNRVTDALAADDQGRIWVVTRDRQIRKEEEVTVMVSGSVTGGSTRKVVGDTDMRTTDMYKLEVFAPDGVLLGAIPMTHFVDGIWIHRDRLFLLDRDRGVQFYEYRIRESQ
;
A
#
# COMPACT_ATOMS: atom_id res chain seq x y z
N PHE A 1 -3.91 -15.54 -49.12
CA PHE A 1 -3.58 -14.21 -48.52
C PHE A 1 -4.10 -14.24 -47.11
N GLY A 2 -3.22 -14.59 -46.15
CA GLY A 2 -3.54 -14.57 -44.72
C GLY A 2 -3.28 -13.14 -44.20
N MET A 3 -4.32 -12.46 -43.75
CA MET A 3 -4.16 -11.26 -42.91
C MET A 3 -3.76 -11.70 -41.51
N GLY A 4 -2.47 -11.60 -41.24
CA GLY A 4 -1.99 -11.68 -39.85
C GLY A 4 -2.45 -10.44 -39.09
N GLY A 5 -3.50 -10.60 -38.27
CA GLY A 5 -3.87 -9.58 -37.33
C GLY A 5 -2.76 -9.48 -36.28
N VAL A 6 -2.03 -8.37 -36.29
CA VAL A 6 -1.14 -8.00 -35.19
C VAL A 6 -2.03 -7.88 -33.95
N ALA A 7 -1.92 -8.84 -33.04
CA ALA A 7 -2.53 -8.73 -31.72
C ALA A 7 -1.97 -7.45 -31.10
N LYS A 8 -2.81 -6.42 -30.92
CA LYS A 8 -2.45 -5.27 -30.10
C LYS A 8 -2.08 -5.82 -28.73
N GLU A 9 -0.82 -5.73 -28.36
CA GLU A 9 -0.41 -5.93 -26.95
C GLU A 9 -1.34 -5.08 -26.10
N LYS A 10 -2.10 -5.75 -25.24
CA LYS A 10 -2.88 -5.06 -24.22
C LYS A 10 -1.88 -4.48 -23.22
N THR A 11 -1.41 -3.27 -23.47
CA THR A 11 -0.64 -2.53 -22.48
C THR A 11 -1.51 -2.41 -21.22
N GLN A 12 -0.97 -2.82 -20.08
CA GLN A 12 -1.67 -2.64 -18.80
C GLN A 12 -1.86 -1.13 -18.56
N PRO A 13 -3.02 -0.74 -18.00
CA PRO A 13 -3.25 0.67 -17.67
C PRO A 13 -2.23 1.13 -16.63
N LYS A 14 -1.77 2.37 -16.73
CA LYS A 14 -0.90 2.99 -15.72
C LYS A 14 -1.59 3.01 -14.35
N LEU A 15 -0.78 3.05 -13.29
CA LEU A 15 -1.27 2.95 -11.90
C LEU A 15 -2.00 4.23 -11.44
N VAL A 16 -1.55 5.37 -11.90
CA VAL A 16 -2.03 6.69 -11.47
C VAL A 16 -2.52 7.48 -12.67
N LYS A 17 -3.66 8.17 -12.48
CA LYS A 17 -4.19 9.15 -13.43
C LYS A 17 -4.21 10.51 -12.76
N LEU A 18 -3.63 11.50 -13.42
CA LEU A 18 -3.78 12.89 -13.04
C LEU A 18 -5.04 13.43 -13.72
N LEU A 19 -5.87 14.08 -12.92
CA LEU A 19 -7.09 14.71 -13.42
C LEU A 19 -6.94 16.22 -13.35
N GLY A 20 -7.37 16.91 -14.40
CA GLY A 20 -7.53 18.35 -14.41
C GLY A 20 -8.77 18.80 -13.65
N PRO A 21 -9.02 20.14 -13.57
CA PRO A 21 -10.15 20.71 -12.86
C PRO A 21 -11.51 20.21 -13.37
N ASP A 22 -11.62 19.90 -14.66
CA ASP A 22 -12.84 19.40 -15.31
C ASP A 22 -12.92 17.86 -15.31
N LEU A 23 -12.09 17.20 -14.49
CA LEU A 23 -11.97 15.75 -14.37
C LEU A 23 -11.48 15.04 -15.64
N GLU A 24 -10.95 15.77 -16.61
CA GLU A 24 -10.26 15.19 -17.76
C GLU A 24 -8.91 14.60 -17.36
N VAL A 25 -8.52 13.51 -17.99
CA VAL A 25 -7.21 12.89 -17.76
C VAL A 25 -6.12 13.73 -18.44
N ILE A 26 -5.28 14.39 -17.65
CA ILE A 26 -4.15 15.22 -18.13
C ILE A 26 -2.82 14.49 -18.10
N GLY A 27 -2.73 13.34 -17.41
CA GLY A 27 -1.52 12.52 -17.39
C GLY A 27 -1.79 11.13 -16.80
N GLU A 28 -0.95 10.17 -17.17
CA GLU A 28 -0.97 8.81 -16.63
C GLU A 28 0.46 8.33 -16.40
N PHE A 29 0.74 7.72 -15.25
CA PHE A 29 2.07 7.23 -14.90
C PHE A 29 2.02 6.05 -13.92
N GLY A 30 3.21 5.51 -13.57
CA GLY A 30 3.37 4.36 -12.70
C GLY A 30 3.19 3.04 -13.46
N GLU A 31 4.22 2.20 -13.41
CA GLU A 31 4.22 0.93 -14.14
C GLU A 31 3.70 -0.19 -13.23
N PRO A 32 2.59 -0.87 -13.59
CA PRO A 32 2.12 -2.04 -12.87
C PRO A 32 3.05 -3.23 -13.10
N LEU A 33 3.14 -4.13 -12.12
CA LEU A 33 3.67 -5.48 -12.32
C LEU A 33 2.60 -6.37 -12.94
N ASP A 34 3.00 -7.23 -13.90
CA ASP A 34 2.12 -8.25 -14.45
C ASP A 34 2.26 -9.56 -13.68
N TYR A 35 1.21 -9.94 -12.96
CA TYR A 35 1.10 -11.22 -12.25
C TYR A 35 0.42 -12.31 -13.12
N GLY A 36 0.03 -11.98 -14.36
CA GLY A 36 -0.51 -12.90 -15.34
C GLY A 36 -2.02 -13.19 -15.21
N ASP A 37 -2.74 -12.47 -14.35
CA ASP A 37 -4.20 -12.45 -14.30
C ASP A 37 -4.74 -11.13 -13.74
N GLU A 38 -5.94 -10.73 -14.16
CA GLU A 38 -6.52 -9.42 -13.85
C GLU A 38 -6.77 -9.21 -12.35
N MET A 39 -7.25 -10.23 -11.62
CA MET A 39 -7.52 -10.12 -10.19
C MET A 39 -6.22 -9.92 -9.41
N THR A 40 -5.20 -10.72 -9.69
CA THR A 40 -3.90 -10.61 -9.05
C THR A 40 -3.22 -9.31 -9.42
N ASN A 41 -3.31 -8.86 -10.68
CA ASN A 41 -2.79 -7.57 -11.11
C ASN A 41 -3.42 -6.40 -10.35
N ARG A 42 -4.74 -6.41 -10.17
CA ARG A 42 -5.45 -5.36 -9.42
C ARG A 42 -5.05 -5.32 -7.95
N ILE A 43 -4.95 -6.47 -7.28
CA ILE A 43 -4.62 -6.54 -5.86
C ILE A 43 -3.12 -6.34 -5.63
N GLY A 44 -2.27 -7.03 -6.39
CA GLY A 44 -0.81 -6.97 -6.24
C GLY A 44 -0.19 -5.62 -6.57
N ASN A 45 -0.90 -4.79 -7.32
CA ASN A 45 -0.50 -3.41 -7.63
C ASN A 45 -1.20 -2.37 -6.73
N SER A 46 -1.77 -2.76 -5.59
CA SER A 46 -2.29 -1.80 -4.60
C SER A 46 -1.15 -0.98 -4.00
N TRP A 47 -1.41 0.31 -3.80
CA TRP A 47 -0.43 1.27 -3.30
C TRP A 47 -1.05 2.29 -2.36
N TYR A 48 -0.19 2.90 -1.55
CA TYR A 48 -0.47 4.12 -0.78
C TYR A 48 0.27 5.28 -1.43
N PHE A 49 -0.24 6.49 -1.23
CA PHE A 49 0.41 7.70 -1.73
C PHE A 49 0.30 8.84 -0.74
N ASP A 50 1.22 9.77 -0.88
CA ASP A 50 1.15 11.11 -0.32
C ASP A 50 1.80 12.10 -1.28
N VAL A 51 1.56 13.38 -1.05
CA VAL A 51 2.10 14.48 -1.87
C VAL A 51 2.90 15.39 -0.94
N ASP A 52 4.14 15.65 -1.29
CA ASP A 52 4.99 16.53 -0.51
C ASP A 52 4.73 18.03 -0.78
N ALA A 53 5.45 18.90 -0.07
CA ALA A 53 5.27 20.36 -0.16
C ALA A 53 5.66 20.96 -1.53
N GLU A 54 6.33 20.17 -2.39
CA GLU A 54 6.71 20.55 -3.76
C GLU A 54 5.83 19.88 -4.82
N ASP A 55 4.67 19.34 -4.42
CA ASP A 55 3.71 18.60 -5.24
C ASP A 55 4.27 17.32 -5.86
N HIS A 56 5.39 16.77 -5.36
CA HIS A 56 5.86 15.47 -5.79
C HIS A 56 4.97 14.36 -5.23
N ILE A 57 4.66 13.38 -6.07
CA ILE A 57 3.80 12.27 -5.73
C ILE A 57 4.66 11.08 -5.28
N CYS A 58 4.48 10.65 -4.05
CA CYS A 58 5.19 9.54 -3.43
C CYS A 58 4.30 8.31 -3.39
N LEU A 59 4.75 7.18 -3.92
CA LEU A 59 4.03 5.91 -3.91
C LEU A 59 4.81 4.85 -3.14
N CYS A 60 4.11 4.05 -2.33
CA CYS A 60 4.63 2.80 -1.82
C CYS A 60 3.62 1.68 -2.00
N PHE A 61 4.10 0.48 -2.28
CA PHE A 61 3.26 -0.63 -2.70
C PHE A 61 2.95 -1.57 -1.55
N VAL A 62 1.69 -2.00 -1.45
CA VAL A 62 1.23 -2.89 -0.38
C VAL A 62 1.92 -4.25 -0.43
N TYR A 63 2.19 -4.78 -1.64
CA TYR A 63 2.71 -6.14 -1.85
C TYR A 63 4.05 -6.19 -2.59
N GLN A 64 4.67 -5.04 -2.82
CA GLN A 64 5.96 -4.94 -3.53
C GLN A 64 6.95 -4.16 -2.68
N ASN A 65 8.24 -4.47 -2.81
CA ASN A 65 9.30 -3.83 -2.01
C ASN A 65 9.69 -2.42 -2.49
N ARG A 66 9.08 -1.90 -3.55
CA ARG A 66 9.44 -0.61 -4.14
C ARG A 66 8.75 0.58 -3.50
N VAL A 67 9.48 1.69 -3.43
CA VAL A 67 9.01 3.05 -3.14
C VAL A 67 9.39 3.91 -4.33
N GLU A 68 8.51 4.79 -4.76
CA GLU A 68 8.69 5.63 -5.95
C GLU A 68 8.31 7.07 -5.66
N ARG A 69 9.06 8.02 -6.23
CA ARG A 69 8.72 9.44 -6.23
C ARG A 69 8.63 9.95 -7.66
N TYR A 70 7.58 10.72 -7.91
CA TYR A 70 7.28 11.29 -9.21
C TYR A 70 7.19 12.81 -9.14
N SER A 71 7.51 13.49 -10.24
CA SER A 71 7.24 14.92 -10.39
C SER A 71 5.73 15.18 -10.46
N PRO A 72 5.28 16.44 -10.30
CA PRO A 72 3.87 16.80 -10.47
C PRO A 72 3.27 16.38 -11.82
N GLU A 73 4.12 16.29 -12.87
CA GLU A 73 3.71 15.87 -14.22
C GLU A 73 3.75 14.34 -14.41
N GLY A 74 4.08 13.56 -13.35
CA GLY A 74 4.13 12.10 -13.39
C GLY A 74 5.43 11.51 -13.96
N ARG A 75 6.53 12.27 -14.04
CA ARG A 75 7.84 11.73 -14.40
C ARG A 75 8.49 11.07 -13.19
N LEU A 76 8.91 9.81 -13.34
CA LEU A 76 9.65 9.10 -12.28
C LEU A 76 10.96 9.84 -11.97
N LEU A 77 11.12 10.28 -10.72
CA LEU A 77 12.33 10.92 -10.21
C LEU A 77 13.31 9.88 -9.69
N TRP A 78 12.81 8.96 -8.87
CA TRP A 78 13.58 7.83 -8.39
C TRP A 78 12.68 6.66 -7.96
N ARG A 79 13.29 5.47 -7.88
CA ARG A 79 12.76 4.25 -7.31
C ARG A 79 13.78 3.65 -6.37
N ALA A 80 13.33 3.24 -5.19
CA ALA A 80 14.10 2.46 -4.24
C ALA A 80 13.44 1.09 -4.06
N ASP A 81 14.25 0.02 -4.15
CA ASP A 81 13.85 -1.34 -3.81
C ASP A 81 14.45 -1.67 -2.43
N ARG A 82 13.58 -2.07 -1.49
CA ARG A 82 13.96 -2.35 -0.10
C ARG A 82 14.42 -3.80 0.06
N GLU A 83 15.40 -4.04 0.92
CA GLU A 83 15.74 -5.37 1.38
C GLU A 83 14.73 -5.84 2.43
N LEU A 84 14.19 -7.04 2.24
CA LEU A 84 13.21 -7.67 3.12
C LEU A 84 13.65 -9.10 3.43
N ASP A 85 13.46 -9.54 4.67
CA ASP A 85 13.77 -10.90 5.12
C ASP A 85 12.77 -11.96 4.62
N TYR A 86 11.80 -11.55 3.79
CA TYR A 86 10.79 -12.41 3.20
C TYR A 86 10.56 -12.10 1.72
N SER A 87 10.01 -13.08 1.00
CA SER A 87 9.75 -12.96 -0.44
C SER A 87 8.51 -12.10 -0.72
N THR A 88 8.59 -11.27 -1.75
CA THR A 88 7.45 -10.52 -2.34
C THR A 88 6.85 -11.23 -3.56
N LYS A 89 7.33 -12.43 -3.89
CA LYS A 89 6.79 -13.22 -5.00
C LYS A 89 5.37 -13.68 -4.70
N LEU A 90 4.58 -13.79 -5.76
CA LEU A 90 3.24 -14.36 -5.70
C LEU A 90 3.28 -15.78 -5.15
N ILE A 91 2.52 -16.04 -4.06
CA ILE A 91 2.43 -17.36 -3.42
C ILE A 91 1.33 -18.17 -4.10
N GLU A 92 0.15 -17.56 -4.31
CA GLU A 92 -1.01 -18.20 -4.94
C GLU A 92 -1.78 -17.16 -5.75
N LYS A 93 -2.19 -17.53 -6.99
CA LYS A 93 -3.02 -16.67 -7.84
C LYS A 93 -4.43 -16.53 -7.28
N GLY A 94 -5.03 -15.38 -7.51
CA GLY A 94 -6.45 -15.21 -7.30
C GLY A 94 -7.26 -16.17 -8.19
N ARG A 95 -8.41 -16.63 -7.68
CA ARG A 95 -9.28 -17.52 -8.43
C ARG A 95 -10.75 -17.22 -8.18
N GLN A 96 -11.57 -17.56 -9.17
CA GLN A 96 -13.00 -17.47 -9.09
C GLN A 96 -13.60 -18.86 -9.24
N GLU A 97 -14.51 -19.22 -8.37
CA GLU A 97 -15.32 -20.43 -8.47
C GLU A 97 -16.76 -20.03 -8.72
N VAL A 98 -17.31 -20.51 -9.84
CA VAL A 98 -18.71 -20.25 -10.24
C VAL A 98 -19.48 -21.54 -10.10
N THR A 99 -20.57 -21.51 -9.31
CA THR A 99 -21.54 -22.59 -9.19
C THR A 99 -22.89 -22.11 -9.75
N ALA A 100 -23.87 -23.01 -9.92
CA ALA A 100 -25.21 -22.65 -10.41
C ALA A 100 -25.88 -21.53 -9.57
N ASN A 101 -25.56 -21.43 -8.25
CA ASN A 101 -26.23 -20.53 -7.30
C ASN A 101 -25.31 -19.51 -6.64
N SER A 102 -24.01 -19.53 -6.91
CA SER A 102 -23.06 -18.62 -6.25
C SER A 102 -21.76 -18.42 -7.03
N THR A 103 -21.16 -17.26 -6.85
CA THR A 103 -19.80 -16.99 -7.28
C THR A 103 -18.95 -16.71 -6.05
N ARG A 104 -17.83 -17.41 -5.91
CA ARG A 104 -16.84 -17.19 -4.84
C ARG A 104 -15.56 -16.67 -5.43
N TYR A 105 -15.01 -15.62 -4.82
CA TYR A 105 -13.71 -15.05 -5.17
C TYR A 105 -12.71 -15.35 -4.06
N TYR A 106 -11.57 -15.87 -4.47
CA TYR A 106 -10.42 -16.10 -3.59
C TYR A 106 -9.33 -15.11 -3.99
N ALA A 107 -8.98 -14.21 -3.06
CA ALA A 107 -7.93 -13.25 -3.30
C ALA A 107 -6.58 -13.94 -3.52
N PRO A 108 -5.66 -13.35 -4.30
CA PRO A 108 -4.31 -13.85 -4.42
C PRO A 108 -3.60 -13.81 -3.07
N LYS A 109 -2.66 -14.72 -2.86
CA LYS A 109 -1.85 -14.80 -1.65
C LYS A 109 -0.50 -14.13 -1.90
N LEU A 110 -0.30 -13.00 -1.28
CA LEU A 110 0.88 -12.15 -1.37
C LEU A 110 1.30 -11.72 0.04
N ASN A 111 2.60 -11.64 0.28
CA ASN A 111 3.11 -11.05 1.51
C ASN A 111 2.95 -9.52 1.46
N ARG A 112 2.38 -8.95 2.51
CA ARG A 112 2.30 -7.48 2.63
C ARG A 112 3.67 -6.92 2.98
N VAL A 113 3.97 -5.77 2.43
CA VAL A 113 5.24 -5.07 2.60
C VAL A 113 5.03 -3.74 3.31
N THR A 114 3.99 -2.99 2.90
CA THR A 114 3.76 -1.64 3.38
C THR A 114 2.33 -1.52 3.90
N ASP A 115 2.16 -0.81 5.02
CA ASP A 115 0.86 -0.54 5.60
C ASP A 115 0.46 0.95 5.58
N ALA A 116 1.43 1.87 5.47
CA ALA A 116 1.16 3.30 5.34
C ALA A 116 2.40 4.08 4.84
N LEU A 117 2.15 5.31 4.39
CA LEU A 117 3.18 6.24 3.91
C LEU A 117 2.76 7.67 4.24
N ALA A 118 3.74 8.53 4.57
CA ALA A 118 3.57 9.97 4.66
C ALA A 118 4.82 10.70 4.15
N ALA A 119 4.63 11.89 3.59
CA ALA A 119 5.71 12.83 3.29
C ALA A 119 5.75 13.93 4.36
N ASP A 120 6.95 14.41 4.70
CA ASP A 120 7.12 15.54 5.61
C ASP A 120 7.44 16.85 4.84
N ASP A 121 7.52 17.95 5.57
CA ASP A 121 7.78 19.28 5.02
C ASP A 121 9.23 19.47 4.49
N GLN A 122 10.11 18.52 4.75
CA GLN A 122 11.46 18.46 4.17
C GLN A 122 11.54 17.56 2.94
N GLY A 123 10.39 17.03 2.48
CA GLY A 123 10.30 16.11 1.34
C GLY A 123 10.84 14.71 1.64
N ARG A 124 11.05 14.34 2.90
CA ARG A 124 11.39 12.97 3.29
C ARG A 124 10.14 12.10 3.25
N ILE A 125 10.31 10.85 2.87
CA ILE A 125 9.24 9.88 2.80
C ILE A 125 9.37 8.89 3.95
N TRP A 126 8.31 8.78 4.76
CA TRP A 126 8.21 7.91 5.92
C TRP A 126 7.29 6.75 5.59
N VAL A 127 7.78 5.52 5.67
CA VAL A 127 7.07 4.32 5.24
C VAL A 127 6.95 3.34 6.38
N VAL A 128 5.72 2.96 6.71
CA VAL A 128 5.46 1.86 7.65
C VAL A 128 5.64 0.55 6.89
N THR A 129 6.78 -0.09 7.10
CA THR A 129 7.17 -1.34 6.43
C THR A 129 7.02 -2.51 7.38
N ARG A 130 6.53 -3.63 6.86
CA ARG A 130 6.55 -4.88 7.62
C ARG A 130 7.95 -5.43 7.68
N ASP A 131 8.46 -5.61 8.88
CA ASP A 131 9.74 -6.30 9.13
C ASP A 131 9.56 -7.82 9.06
N ARG A 132 8.38 -8.30 9.42
CA ARG A 132 7.90 -9.67 9.25
C ARG A 132 6.43 -9.74 8.89
N GLN A 133 5.96 -10.90 8.48
CA GLN A 133 4.53 -11.11 8.27
C GLN A 133 3.78 -11.26 9.61
N ILE A 134 2.48 -10.99 9.59
CA ILE A 134 1.58 -11.11 10.74
C ILE A 134 1.58 -12.56 11.25
N ARG A 135 1.63 -12.74 12.56
CA ARG A 135 1.45 -14.04 13.21
C ARG A 135 -0.03 -14.32 13.41
N LYS A 136 -0.41 -15.59 13.51
CA LYS A 136 -1.80 -16.01 13.63
C LYS A 136 -2.51 -15.40 14.83
N GLU A 137 -1.83 -15.28 15.96
CA GLU A 137 -2.35 -14.67 17.20
C GLU A 137 -2.55 -13.15 17.07
N GLU A 138 -1.86 -12.50 16.12
CA GLU A 138 -1.97 -11.08 15.85
C GLU A 138 -3.06 -10.75 14.82
N GLU A 139 -3.63 -11.76 14.16
CA GLU A 139 -4.61 -11.53 13.11
C GLU A 139 -5.92 -11.01 13.69
N VAL A 140 -6.34 -9.84 13.20
CA VAL A 140 -7.67 -9.29 13.42
C VAL A 140 -8.40 -9.22 12.09
N THR A 141 -9.52 -9.91 12.00
CA THR A 141 -10.34 -9.94 10.77
C THR A 141 -11.63 -9.16 10.99
N VAL A 142 -11.88 -8.17 10.16
CA VAL A 142 -13.14 -7.43 10.14
C VAL A 142 -14.01 -7.98 9.03
N MET A 143 -15.07 -8.67 9.40
CA MET A 143 -16.09 -9.16 8.47
C MET A 143 -17.22 -8.13 8.37
N VAL A 144 -17.50 -7.68 7.17
CA VAL A 144 -18.66 -6.83 6.89
C VAL A 144 -19.62 -7.66 6.04
N SER A 145 -20.81 -7.89 6.55
CA SER A 145 -21.91 -8.53 5.79
C SER A 145 -23.03 -7.51 5.62
N GLY A 146 -23.47 -7.33 4.36
CA GLY A 146 -24.62 -6.49 4.02
C GLY A 146 -25.81 -7.34 3.57
N SER A 147 -27.03 -6.91 3.88
CA SER A 147 -28.24 -7.48 3.30
C SER A 147 -28.75 -6.61 2.16
N VAL A 148 -29.44 -7.22 1.21
CA VAL A 148 -30.10 -6.54 0.08
C VAL A 148 -31.16 -5.53 0.56
N THR A 149 -31.61 -5.66 1.82
CA THR A 149 -32.60 -4.78 2.47
C THR A 149 -31.98 -3.61 3.25
N GLY A 150 -30.66 -3.40 3.12
CA GLY A 150 -30.00 -2.17 3.60
C GLY A 150 -29.41 -2.22 5.00
N GLY A 151 -29.32 -3.37 5.65
CA GLY A 151 -28.60 -3.54 6.92
C GLY A 151 -27.16 -4.02 6.66
N SER A 152 -26.18 -3.44 7.38
CA SER A 152 -24.82 -3.99 7.44
C SER A 152 -24.46 -4.39 8.86
N THR A 153 -23.82 -5.56 9.03
CA THR A 153 -23.23 -5.98 10.28
C THR A 153 -21.73 -6.05 10.16
N ARG A 154 -21.01 -5.48 11.14
CA ARG A 154 -19.57 -5.59 11.27
C ARG A 154 -19.25 -6.55 12.40
N LYS A 155 -18.48 -7.60 12.10
CA LYS A 155 -17.96 -8.54 13.11
C LYS A 155 -16.45 -8.49 13.09
N VAL A 156 -15.85 -8.26 14.25
CA VAL A 156 -14.40 -8.32 14.45
C VAL A 156 -14.07 -9.67 15.08
N VAL A 157 -13.07 -10.37 14.52
CA VAL A 157 -12.59 -11.67 15.00
C VAL A 157 -11.07 -11.55 15.21
N GLY A 158 -10.58 -11.95 16.37
CA GLY A 158 -9.18 -11.84 16.78
C GLY A 158 -9.05 -11.12 18.10
N ASP A 159 -7.82 -11.03 18.61
CA ASP A 159 -7.50 -10.30 19.84
C ASP A 159 -7.38 -8.80 19.55
N THR A 160 -8.45 -8.06 19.83
CA THR A 160 -8.48 -6.61 19.71
C THR A 160 -7.84 -5.88 20.89
N ASP A 161 -7.45 -6.59 21.96
CA ASP A 161 -6.80 -6.00 23.12
C ASP A 161 -5.28 -6.02 23.04
N MET A 162 -4.71 -6.80 22.14
CA MET A 162 -3.28 -6.79 21.84
C MET A 162 -2.86 -5.41 21.29
N ARG A 163 -1.91 -4.75 21.97
CA ARG A 163 -1.46 -3.38 21.62
C ARG A 163 -0.06 -3.33 21.06
N THR A 164 0.75 -4.34 21.29
CA THR A 164 2.18 -4.33 20.92
C THR A 164 2.50 -5.41 19.92
N THR A 165 3.42 -5.10 19.02
CA THR A 165 3.96 -6.02 18.01
C THR A 165 5.37 -5.60 17.64
N ASP A 166 6.16 -6.53 17.16
CA ASP A 166 7.47 -6.35 16.52
C ASP A 166 7.40 -6.47 14.98
N MET A 167 6.18 -6.37 14.43
CA MET A 167 5.93 -6.62 13.01
C MET A 167 6.43 -5.49 12.10
N TYR A 168 6.61 -4.28 12.62
CA TYR A 168 6.85 -3.09 11.81
C TYR A 168 8.19 -2.42 12.09
N LYS A 169 8.70 -1.78 11.05
CA LYS A 169 9.70 -0.71 11.12
C LYS A 169 9.21 0.50 10.36
N LEU A 170 9.63 1.68 10.80
CA LEU A 170 9.42 2.95 10.12
C LEU A 170 10.70 3.29 9.35
N GLU A 171 10.65 3.18 8.04
CA GLU A 171 11.76 3.54 7.15
C GLU A 171 11.63 4.99 6.72
N VAL A 172 12.75 5.72 6.68
CA VAL A 172 12.78 7.13 6.29
C VAL A 172 13.72 7.29 5.10
N PHE A 173 13.18 7.80 4.00
CA PHE A 173 13.94 8.09 2.78
C PHE A 173 14.14 9.59 2.61
N ALA A 174 15.35 9.98 2.19
CA ALA A 174 15.65 11.34 1.78
C ALA A 174 14.92 11.73 0.49
N PRO A 175 14.83 13.02 0.16
CA PRO A 175 14.21 13.49 -1.09
C PRO A 175 14.81 12.91 -2.36
N ASP A 176 16.05 12.46 -2.35
CA ASP A 176 16.76 11.82 -3.45
C ASP A 176 16.62 10.28 -3.49
N GLY A 177 15.85 9.69 -2.55
CA GLY A 177 15.58 8.25 -2.48
C GLY A 177 16.58 7.45 -1.65
N VAL A 178 17.56 8.09 -1.01
CA VAL A 178 18.48 7.41 -0.10
C VAL A 178 17.78 7.05 1.21
N LEU A 179 17.88 5.80 1.64
CA LEU A 179 17.39 5.37 2.95
C LEU A 179 18.24 5.99 4.06
N LEU A 180 17.66 6.88 4.85
CA LEU A 180 18.32 7.53 5.99
C LEU A 180 18.42 6.61 7.21
N GLY A 181 17.44 5.71 7.37
CA GLY A 181 17.42 4.77 8.48
C GLY A 181 16.07 4.08 8.64
N ALA A 182 16.03 3.14 9.58
CA ALA A 182 14.83 2.43 9.98
C ALA A 182 14.69 2.42 11.50
N ILE A 183 13.50 2.67 12.01
CA ILE A 183 13.15 2.72 13.43
C ILE A 183 12.23 1.55 13.72
N PRO A 184 12.60 0.59 14.59
CA PRO A 184 11.69 -0.47 15.00
C PRO A 184 10.44 0.12 15.67
N MET A 185 9.28 -0.41 15.33
CA MET A 185 8.00 0.01 15.90
C MET A 185 7.47 -1.05 16.84
N THR A 186 6.78 -0.62 17.89
CA THR A 186 6.25 -1.51 18.93
C THR A 186 4.72 -1.58 18.95
N HIS A 187 4.05 -0.88 18.03
CA HIS A 187 2.60 -0.80 17.95
C HIS A 187 2.09 -1.26 16.60
N PHE A 188 0.86 -1.74 16.56
CA PHE A 188 0.15 -1.94 15.30
C PHE A 188 -0.15 -0.60 14.64
N VAL A 189 0.06 -0.50 13.34
CA VAL A 189 -0.13 0.73 12.57
C VAL A 189 -0.71 0.40 11.20
N ASP A 190 -1.78 1.10 10.85
CA ASP A 190 -2.41 1.05 9.53
C ASP A 190 -2.61 2.45 8.92
N GLY A 191 -2.15 3.49 9.60
CA GLY A 191 -2.15 4.86 9.11
C GLY A 191 -1.03 5.69 9.72
N ILE A 192 -0.50 6.63 8.94
CA ILE A 192 0.56 7.55 9.32
C ILE A 192 0.24 8.94 8.77
N TRP A 193 0.53 9.97 9.56
CA TRP A 193 0.51 11.37 9.13
C TRP A 193 1.65 12.11 9.78
N ILE A 194 2.17 13.10 9.07
CA ILE A 194 3.17 14.01 9.58
C ILE A 194 2.67 15.44 9.41
N HIS A 195 2.79 16.22 10.46
CA HIS A 195 2.51 17.65 10.43
C HIS A 195 3.58 18.38 11.21
N ARG A 196 4.44 19.12 10.51
CA ARG A 196 5.62 19.79 11.08
C ARG A 196 6.54 18.78 11.81
N ASP A 197 6.82 18.99 13.11
CA ASP A 197 7.64 18.10 13.95
C ASP A 197 6.82 16.99 14.65
N ARG A 198 5.59 16.70 14.18
CA ARG A 198 4.71 15.71 14.80
C ARG A 198 4.43 14.56 13.84
N LEU A 199 4.67 13.36 14.34
CA LEU A 199 4.32 12.10 13.71
C LEU A 199 3.09 11.52 14.42
N PHE A 200 2.08 11.18 13.65
CA PHE A 200 0.85 10.54 14.12
C PHE A 200 0.71 9.16 13.50
N LEU A 201 0.48 8.16 14.35
CA LEU A 201 0.24 6.77 13.96
C LEU A 201 -1.17 6.36 14.39
N LEU A 202 -1.84 5.57 13.55
CA LEU A 202 -3.18 5.07 13.81
C LEU A 202 -3.22 3.54 13.72
N ASP A 203 -3.84 2.89 14.73
CA ASP A 203 -4.32 1.50 14.68
C ASP A 203 -5.85 1.54 14.73
N ARG A 204 -6.52 1.24 13.61
CA ARG A 204 -7.98 1.25 13.47
C ARG A 204 -8.63 -0.03 13.95
N ASP A 205 -7.93 -1.14 13.85
CA ASP A 205 -8.52 -2.46 13.99
C ASP A 205 -8.58 -2.91 15.45
N ARG A 206 -7.75 -2.33 16.33
CA ARG A 206 -7.64 -2.70 17.74
C ARG A 206 -8.12 -1.59 18.68
N GLY A 207 -9.34 -1.10 18.44
CA GLY A 207 -10.00 -0.13 19.32
C GLY A 207 -9.62 1.33 19.03
N VAL A 208 -9.16 1.62 17.81
CA VAL A 208 -8.83 2.98 17.33
C VAL A 208 -7.84 3.67 18.26
N GLN A 209 -6.60 3.18 18.28
CA GLN A 209 -5.51 3.79 19.03
C GLN A 209 -4.84 4.87 18.18
N PHE A 210 -4.54 5.99 18.80
CA PHE A 210 -3.85 7.11 18.18
C PHE A 210 -2.59 7.43 18.97
N TYR A 211 -1.44 7.43 18.31
CA TYR A 211 -0.14 7.69 18.91
C TYR A 211 0.45 8.97 18.32
N GLU A 212 0.94 9.86 19.17
CA GLU A 212 1.64 11.09 18.78
C GLU A 212 3.09 11.04 19.23
N TYR A 213 4.00 11.33 18.30
CA TYR A 213 5.44 11.42 18.55
C TYR A 213 5.97 12.76 18.06
N ARG A 214 7.02 13.21 18.70
CA ARG A 214 7.77 14.38 18.25
C ARG A 214 9.00 13.94 17.47
N ILE A 215 9.13 14.40 16.23
CA ILE A 215 10.33 14.19 15.42
C ILE A 215 11.42 15.12 15.97
N ARG A 216 12.59 14.55 16.25
CA ARG A 216 13.77 15.29 16.67
C ARG A 216 14.94 14.87 15.82
N GLU A 217 15.65 15.83 15.26
CA GLU A 217 16.91 15.58 14.57
C GLU A 217 18.04 15.57 15.60
N SER A 218 18.87 14.52 15.57
CA SER A 218 20.13 14.52 16.31
C SER A 218 21.09 15.47 15.59
N GLN A 219 21.62 16.44 16.31
CA GLN A 219 22.72 17.29 15.85
C GLN A 219 24.00 16.48 15.68
#